data_296c244e47e8e0ce13395ab21b751d31
#
_entry.id   296c244e47e8e0ce13395ab21b751d31
#
_cell.length_a   1.000
_cell.length_b   1.000
_cell.length_c   1.000
_cell.angle_alpha   90.00
_cell.angle_beta   90.00
_cell.angle_gamma   90.00
#
_symmetry.space_group_name_H-M   'P 1'
#
loop_
_entity.id
_entity.type
_entity.pdbx_description
1 polymer ?
#
loop_
_entity_poly.entity_id
_entity_poly.type
_entity_poly.pdbx_seq_one_letter_code
_entity_poly.pdbx_strand_id
1 'polypeptide(L)'
;MSINKQLKIGDLTAKLPIIQGGMGVGVSRSSLAGAVAKEGGVGIISTAQIGYDEEGFEKDQAACNNRAIHKHIKRAKDIAQGNGLVGVNIMVALKHYAEHVKEAVAAGADVIISGAGLPMNLPELVSETCRTKIAPIVSSKRAAQLIL
;
A
#
# COMPACT_ATOMS: atom_id res chain seq x y z
N MET A 1 -18.95 18.30 -14.69
CA MET A 1 -17.71 18.86 -14.11
C MET A 1 -16.55 17.96 -14.54
N SER A 2 -15.63 18.47 -15.33
CA SER A 2 -14.40 17.74 -15.68
C SER A 2 -13.46 17.82 -14.49
N ILE A 3 -13.16 16.70 -13.85
CA ILE A 3 -12.12 16.62 -12.80
C ILE A 3 -10.78 16.63 -13.54
N ASN A 4 -10.29 17.81 -13.85
CA ASN A 4 -9.07 17.99 -14.63
C ASN A 4 -7.81 18.08 -13.76
N LYS A 5 -7.86 17.61 -12.51
CA LYS A 5 -6.72 17.63 -11.58
C LYS A 5 -6.18 16.21 -11.39
N GLN A 6 -4.94 16.01 -11.79
CA GLN A 6 -4.17 14.79 -11.48
C GLN A 6 -3.65 14.84 -10.03
N LEU A 7 -3.47 13.69 -9.42
CA LEU A 7 -2.81 13.57 -8.13
C LEU A 7 -1.34 13.20 -8.36
N LYS A 8 -0.44 14.05 -7.86
CA LYS A 8 1.01 13.78 -7.86
C LYS A 8 1.47 13.31 -6.47
N ILE A 9 2.23 12.23 -6.43
CA ILE A 9 2.87 11.69 -5.22
C ILE A 9 4.36 11.51 -5.56
N GLY A 10 5.18 12.51 -5.25
CA GLY A 10 6.55 12.60 -5.74
C GLY A 10 6.56 12.69 -7.28
N ASP A 11 7.26 11.77 -7.93
CA ASP A 11 7.34 11.62 -9.38
C ASP A 11 6.24 10.73 -9.99
N LEU A 12 5.40 10.14 -9.13
CA LEU A 12 4.24 9.34 -9.57
C LEU A 12 3.01 10.22 -9.80
N THR A 13 2.19 9.83 -10.78
CA THR A 13 0.97 10.56 -11.12
C THR A 13 -0.20 9.61 -11.29
N ALA A 14 -1.29 9.85 -10.55
CA ALA A 14 -2.59 9.24 -10.80
C ALA A 14 -3.46 10.20 -11.61
N LYS A 15 -4.18 9.66 -12.61
CA LYS A 15 -5.06 10.47 -13.50
C LYS A 15 -6.20 11.15 -12.74
N LEU A 16 -6.70 10.48 -11.70
CA LEU A 16 -7.77 10.97 -10.84
C LEU A 16 -7.25 11.22 -9.42
N PRO A 17 -7.64 12.31 -8.75
CA PRO A 17 -7.25 12.61 -7.38
C PRO A 17 -8.11 11.85 -6.37
N ILE A 18 -8.17 10.52 -6.53
CA ILE A 18 -8.96 9.61 -5.70
C ILE A 18 -8.04 8.53 -5.15
N ILE A 19 -8.00 8.40 -3.84
CA ILE A 19 -7.30 7.33 -3.13
C ILE A 19 -8.36 6.46 -2.43
N GLN A 20 -8.45 5.19 -2.79
CA GLN A 20 -9.29 4.25 -2.07
C GLN A 20 -8.54 3.78 -0.82
N GLY A 21 -9.18 3.88 0.34
CA GLY A 21 -8.59 3.47 1.62
C GLY A 21 -8.44 1.97 1.75
N GLY A 22 -7.32 1.51 2.32
CA GLY A 22 -7.10 0.10 2.61
C GLY A 22 -7.95 -0.39 3.79
N MET A 23 -8.86 -1.32 3.56
CA MET A 23 -9.72 -1.95 4.57
C MET A 23 -9.32 -3.41 4.75
N GLY A 24 -8.92 -3.78 5.96
CA GLY A 24 -8.70 -5.19 6.38
C GLY A 24 -9.99 -5.76 7.00
N VAL A 25 -10.12 -7.05 7.25
CA VAL A 25 -9.35 -8.16 6.70
C VAL A 25 -10.06 -8.62 5.43
N GLY A 26 -9.30 -8.84 4.35
CA GLY A 26 -9.84 -9.43 3.12
C GLY A 26 -10.71 -8.52 2.24
N VAL A 27 -11.07 -7.29 2.68
CA VAL A 27 -11.92 -6.37 1.91
C VAL A 27 -11.12 -5.70 0.79
N SER A 28 -10.05 -4.97 1.14
CA SER A 28 -9.22 -4.29 0.15
C SER A 28 -8.08 -5.19 -0.33
N ARG A 29 -8.37 -6.02 -1.31
CA ARG A 29 -7.41 -6.89 -2.00
C ARG A 29 -7.24 -6.46 -3.46
N SER A 30 -6.58 -7.30 -4.24
CA SER A 30 -6.21 -7.04 -5.63
C SER A 30 -7.38 -6.62 -6.53
N SER A 31 -8.58 -7.20 -6.36
CA SER A 31 -9.72 -6.91 -7.22
C SER A 31 -10.20 -5.46 -7.04
N LEU A 32 -10.39 -5.02 -5.79
CA LEU A 32 -10.83 -3.66 -5.50
C LEU A 32 -9.72 -2.64 -5.86
N ALA A 33 -8.51 -2.85 -5.34
CA ALA A 33 -7.40 -1.93 -5.60
C ALA A 33 -7.07 -1.84 -7.10
N GLY A 34 -7.06 -2.97 -7.80
CA GLY A 34 -6.82 -3.02 -9.23
C GLY A 34 -7.90 -2.31 -10.04
N ALA A 35 -9.18 -2.46 -9.66
CA ALA A 35 -10.29 -1.77 -10.32
C ALA A 35 -10.20 -0.24 -10.17
N VAL A 36 -9.91 0.24 -8.95
CA VAL A 36 -9.71 1.68 -8.71
C VAL A 36 -8.52 2.23 -9.51
N ALA A 37 -7.40 1.51 -9.53
CA ALA A 37 -6.22 1.90 -10.30
C ALA A 37 -6.50 1.84 -11.81
N LYS A 38 -7.30 0.89 -12.30
CA LYS A 38 -7.71 0.81 -13.70
C LYS A 38 -8.45 2.06 -14.17
N GLU A 39 -9.28 2.64 -13.30
CA GLU A 39 -9.98 3.90 -13.57
C GLU A 39 -9.08 5.14 -13.43
N GLY A 40 -7.80 4.96 -13.08
CA GLY A 40 -6.82 6.06 -12.98
C GLY A 40 -6.66 6.64 -11.57
N GLY A 41 -7.29 6.06 -10.55
CA GLY A 41 -7.09 6.43 -9.15
C GLY A 41 -5.89 5.72 -8.51
N VAL A 42 -5.82 5.78 -7.18
CA VAL A 42 -4.86 5.05 -6.35
C VAL A 42 -5.60 3.95 -5.60
N GLY A 43 -5.40 2.71 -6.01
CA GLY A 43 -5.98 1.54 -5.37
C GLY A 43 -5.06 1.02 -4.26
N ILE A 44 -5.59 0.85 -3.04
CA ILE A 44 -4.81 0.49 -1.87
C ILE A 44 -5.22 -0.89 -1.34
N ILE A 45 -4.25 -1.77 -1.22
CA ILE A 45 -4.39 -3.10 -0.63
C ILE A 45 -4.10 -3.02 0.88
N SER A 46 -4.95 -3.61 1.72
CA SER A 46 -4.66 -3.76 3.15
C SER A 46 -3.82 -5.01 3.41
N THR A 47 -2.70 -4.87 4.11
CA THR A 47 -1.82 -6.01 4.45
C THR A 47 -2.23 -6.71 5.74
N ALA A 48 -3.23 -6.20 6.47
CA ALA A 48 -3.69 -6.80 7.72
C ALA A 48 -4.26 -8.21 7.47
N GLN A 49 -3.52 -9.23 7.92
CA GLN A 49 -3.84 -10.64 7.75
C GLN A 49 -4.22 -11.01 6.30
N ILE A 50 -3.52 -10.43 5.32
CA ILE A 50 -3.86 -10.55 3.89
C ILE A 50 -3.82 -11.99 3.38
N GLY A 51 -3.01 -12.85 4.02
CA GLY A 51 -2.86 -14.27 3.70
C GLY A 51 -3.82 -15.20 4.45
N TYR A 52 -4.85 -14.68 5.12
CA TYR A 52 -5.73 -15.48 6.01
C TYR A 52 -6.39 -16.69 5.34
N ASP A 53 -6.53 -16.68 4.03
CA ASP A 53 -7.08 -17.78 3.21
C ASP A 53 -6.02 -18.60 2.46
N GLU A 54 -4.73 -18.33 2.72
CA GLU A 54 -3.64 -19.14 2.19
C GLU A 54 -3.51 -20.46 2.97
N GLU A 55 -3.19 -21.52 2.26
CA GLU A 55 -2.91 -22.82 2.89
C GLU A 55 -1.74 -22.71 3.88
N GLY A 56 -1.92 -23.24 5.08
CA GLY A 56 -0.91 -23.19 6.15
C GLY A 56 -0.91 -21.91 6.97
N PHE A 57 -1.88 -21.02 6.83
CA PHE A 57 -1.95 -19.76 7.58
C PHE A 57 -1.89 -19.97 9.10
N GLU A 58 -2.58 -20.98 9.63
CA GLU A 58 -2.56 -21.31 11.06
C GLU A 58 -1.17 -21.74 11.57
N LYS A 59 -0.31 -22.26 10.67
CA LYS A 59 1.04 -22.73 11.01
C LYS A 59 2.10 -21.62 10.86
N ASP A 60 1.99 -20.79 9.82
CA ASP A 60 2.95 -19.73 9.53
C ASP A 60 2.25 -18.54 8.87
N GLN A 61 1.70 -17.67 9.72
CA GLN A 61 1.01 -16.45 9.28
C GLN A 61 1.94 -15.48 8.55
N ALA A 62 3.21 -15.38 8.97
CA ALA A 62 4.17 -14.47 8.36
C ALA A 62 4.45 -14.86 6.91
N ALA A 63 4.81 -16.12 6.66
CA ALA A 63 5.07 -16.59 5.30
C ALA A 63 3.83 -16.49 4.40
N CYS A 64 2.64 -16.80 4.92
CA CYS A 64 1.39 -16.66 4.16
C CYS A 64 1.09 -15.20 3.80
N ASN A 65 1.24 -14.27 4.77
CA ASN A 65 1.05 -12.86 4.51
C ASN A 65 2.05 -12.33 3.47
N ASN A 66 3.32 -12.70 3.56
CA ASN A 66 4.37 -12.28 2.62
C ASN A 66 4.05 -12.75 1.20
N ARG A 67 3.70 -14.02 1.01
CA ARG A 67 3.26 -14.53 -0.30
C ARG A 67 2.01 -13.80 -0.83
N ALA A 68 1.03 -13.56 0.03
CA ALA A 68 -0.20 -12.88 -0.32
C ALA A 68 0.03 -11.41 -0.73
N ILE A 69 0.97 -10.69 -0.08
CA ILE A 69 1.37 -9.34 -0.45
C ILE A 69 1.83 -9.32 -1.92
N HIS A 70 2.78 -10.17 -2.28
CA HIS A 70 3.28 -10.28 -3.66
C HIS A 70 2.17 -10.63 -4.65
N LYS A 71 1.38 -11.66 -4.36
CA LYS A 71 0.26 -12.14 -5.18
C LYS A 71 -0.75 -11.03 -5.46
N HIS A 72 -1.16 -10.30 -4.42
CA HIS A 72 -2.20 -9.29 -4.55
C HIS A 72 -1.69 -8.00 -5.22
N ILE A 73 -0.46 -7.56 -4.97
CA ILE A 73 0.13 -6.40 -5.65
C ILE A 73 0.26 -6.69 -7.14
N LYS A 74 0.86 -7.84 -7.51
CA LYS A 74 1.00 -8.24 -8.91
C LYS A 74 -0.35 -8.26 -9.62
N ARG A 75 -1.33 -8.98 -9.04
CA ARG A 75 -2.67 -9.07 -9.63
C ARG A 75 -3.37 -7.72 -9.75
N ALA A 76 -3.23 -6.83 -8.77
CA ALA A 76 -3.81 -5.49 -8.85
C ALA A 76 -3.18 -4.66 -9.98
N LYS A 77 -1.86 -4.76 -10.17
CA LYS A 77 -1.15 -4.11 -11.28
C LYS A 77 -1.57 -4.68 -12.65
N ASP A 78 -1.76 -5.98 -12.75
CA ASP A 78 -2.27 -6.62 -13.98
C ASP A 78 -3.68 -6.10 -14.32
N ILE A 79 -4.57 -5.93 -13.33
CA ILE A 79 -5.89 -5.36 -13.52
C ILE A 79 -5.82 -3.87 -13.90
N ALA A 80 -4.93 -3.12 -13.25
CA ALA A 80 -4.76 -1.67 -13.45
C ALA A 80 -4.23 -1.31 -14.84
N GLN A 81 -3.47 -2.20 -15.49
CA GLN A 81 -2.89 -1.99 -16.84
C GLN A 81 -2.10 -0.69 -16.97
N GLY A 82 -1.49 -0.22 -15.88
CA GLY A 82 -0.71 1.02 -15.85
C GLY A 82 -1.53 2.32 -15.86
N ASN A 83 -2.85 2.27 -15.73
CA ASN A 83 -3.70 3.46 -15.79
C ASN A 83 -3.65 4.32 -14.53
N GLY A 84 -3.44 3.72 -13.35
CA GLY A 84 -3.33 4.38 -12.06
C GLY A 84 -2.27 3.75 -11.19
N LEU A 85 -2.27 4.04 -9.90
CA LEU A 85 -1.28 3.58 -8.94
C LEU A 85 -1.84 2.47 -8.05
N VAL A 86 -1.00 1.49 -7.72
CA VAL A 86 -1.32 0.41 -6.79
C VAL A 86 -0.42 0.53 -5.56
N GLY A 87 -1.03 0.75 -4.41
CA GLY A 87 -0.32 0.86 -3.15
C GLY A 87 -0.82 -0.13 -2.10
N VAL A 88 -0.21 -0.04 -0.94
CA VAL A 88 -0.57 -0.84 0.24
C VAL A 88 -0.79 0.04 1.47
N ASN A 89 -1.67 -0.41 2.36
CA ASN A 89 -1.79 0.15 3.72
C ASN A 89 -1.20 -0.85 4.70
N ILE A 90 -0.22 -0.40 5.50
CA ILE A 90 0.50 -1.21 6.49
C ILE A 90 0.40 -0.53 7.85
N MET A 91 -0.19 -1.19 8.84
CA MET A 91 -0.28 -0.65 10.19
C MET A 91 1.04 -0.82 10.94
N VAL A 92 1.57 0.26 11.53
CA VAL A 92 2.81 0.25 12.34
C VAL A 92 2.72 -0.75 13.51
N ALA A 93 1.53 -0.90 14.09
CA ALA A 93 1.30 -1.80 15.22
C ALA A 93 1.38 -3.30 14.87
N LEU A 94 1.50 -3.67 13.60
CA LEU A 94 1.64 -5.09 13.22
C LEU A 94 2.99 -5.64 13.63
N LYS A 95 3.00 -6.88 14.16
CA LYS A 95 4.23 -7.58 14.58
C LYS A 95 5.29 -7.66 13.47
N HIS A 96 4.86 -7.87 12.22
CA HIS A 96 5.73 -8.03 11.04
C HIS A 96 5.73 -6.78 10.14
N TYR A 97 5.58 -5.59 10.72
CA TYR A 97 5.53 -4.32 9.98
C TYR A 97 6.67 -4.15 8.98
N ALA A 98 7.91 -4.26 9.46
CA ALA A 98 9.10 -4.06 8.63
C ALA A 98 9.21 -5.09 7.48
N GLU A 99 8.81 -6.34 7.74
CA GLU A 99 8.76 -7.40 6.72
C GLU A 99 7.73 -7.06 5.65
N HIS A 100 6.51 -6.68 6.04
CA HIS A 100 5.46 -6.27 5.10
C HIS A 100 5.87 -5.08 4.23
N VAL A 101 6.61 -4.09 4.79
CA VAL A 101 7.15 -2.97 4.03
C VAL A 101 8.14 -3.46 2.97
N LYS A 102 9.10 -4.30 3.36
CA LYS A 102 10.12 -4.86 2.44
C LYS A 102 9.48 -5.69 1.33
N GLU A 103 8.51 -6.54 1.69
CA GLU A 103 7.79 -7.38 0.72
C GLU A 103 6.96 -6.54 -0.25
N ALA A 104 6.32 -5.48 0.22
CA ALA A 104 5.56 -4.57 -0.63
C ALA A 104 6.45 -3.81 -1.61
N VAL A 105 7.62 -3.36 -1.17
CA VAL A 105 8.65 -2.75 -2.03
C VAL A 105 9.14 -3.74 -3.08
N ALA A 106 9.51 -4.96 -2.65
CA ALA A 106 9.98 -6.01 -3.55
C ALA A 106 8.92 -6.43 -4.59
N ALA A 107 7.65 -6.42 -4.20
CA ALA A 107 6.52 -6.67 -5.11
C ALA A 107 6.20 -5.49 -6.04
N GLY A 108 6.87 -4.36 -5.88
CA GLY A 108 6.73 -3.17 -6.72
C GLY A 108 5.49 -2.33 -6.42
N ALA A 109 5.07 -2.22 -5.16
CA ALA A 109 4.04 -1.26 -4.77
C ALA A 109 4.45 0.17 -5.16
N ASP A 110 3.51 0.97 -5.68
CA ASP A 110 3.79 2.35 -6.05
C ASP A 110 3.82 3.27 -4.83
N VAL A 111 2.96 3.00 -3.83
CA VAL A 111 2.91 3.79 -2.59
C VAL A 111 2.65 2.91 -1.37
N ILE A 112 3.30 3.22 -0.26
CA ILE A 112 3.04 2.62 1.06
C ILE A 112 2.41 3.69 1.94
N ILE A 113 1.15 3.46 2.33
CA ILE A 113 0.45 4.27 3.32
C ILE A 113 0.63 3.58 4.67
N SER A 114 1.10 4.29 5.68
CA SER A 114 1.38 3.70 6.99
C SER A 114 0.77 4.52 8.12
N GLY A 115 0.04 3.87 9.00
CA GLY A 115 -0.67 4.46 10.13
C GLY A 115 -0.83 3.49 11.29
N ALA A 116 -1.76 3.77 12.20
CA ALA A 116 -1.90 3.06 13.47
C ALA A 116 -0.61 3.08 14.31
N GLY A 117 -0.01 4.25 14.40
CA GLY A 117 1.28 4.58 15.01
C GLY A 117 2.05 5.56 14.15
N LEU A 118 3.15 6.13 14.69
CA LEU A 118 4.04 6.99 13.93
C LEU A 118 5.12 6.13 13.24
N PRO A 119 5.19 6.08 11.90
CA PRO A 119 6.13 5.22 11.19
C PRO A 119 7.52 5.90 11.07
N MET A 120 8.18 6.16 12.19
CA MET A 120 9.46 6.88 12.25
C MET A 120 10.59 6.20 11.47
N ASN A 121 10.55 4.87 11.40
CA ASN A 121 11.57 4.08 10.69
C ASN A 121 11.18 3.73 9.24
N LEU A 122 10.04 4.20 8.75
CA LEU A 122 9.59 3.87 7.39
C LEU A 122 10.57 4.33 6.29
N PRO A 123 11.19 5.53 6.38
CA PRO A 123 12.18 5.94 5.39
C PRO A 123 13.41 5.02 5.34
N GLU A 124 13.82 4.45 6.47
CA GLU A 124 14.97 3.52 6.54
C GLU A 124 14.67 2.15 5.89
N LEU A 125 13.38 1.76 5.89
CA LEU A 125 12.92 0.50 5.30
C LEU A 125 12.74 0.57 3.77
N VAL A 126 12.62 1.79 3.23
CA VAL A 126 12.41 2.05 1.81
C VAL A 126 13.62 2.83 1.28
N SER A 127 14.44 2.21 0.44
CA SER A 127 15.60 2.86 -0.16
C SER A 127 15.22 4.11 -0.94
N GLU A 128 16.02 5.17 -0.85
CA GLU A 128 15.85 6.42 -1.62
C GLU A 128 15.88 6.18 -3.14
N THR A 129 16.57 5.15 -3.59
CA THR A 129 16.63 4.77 -5.01
C THR A 129 15.39 3.98 -5.47
N CYS A 130 14.51 3.62 -4.54
CA CYS A 130 13.31 2.86 -4.82
C CYS A 130 12.23 3.77 -5.42
N ARG A 131 11.47 3.23 -6.37
CA ARG A 131 10.32 3.95 -6.96
C ARG A 131 9.14 4.11 -5.98
N THR A 132 9.02 3.24 -5.00
CA THR A 132 7.93 3.24 -4.02
C THR A 132 7.94 4.53 -3.19
N LYS A 133 6.80 5.22 -3.14
CA LYS A 133 6.62 6.41 -2.30
C LYS A 133 6.02 6.04 -0.96
N ILE A 134 6.34 6.81 0.06
CA ILE A 134 5.82 6.63 1.41
C ILE A 134 4.87 7.77 1.80
N ALA A 135 3.77 7.43 2.46
CA ALA A 135 2.75 8.38 2.88
C ALA A 135 2.28 8.04 4.31
N PRO A 136 2.90 8.63 5.33
CA PRO A 136 2.49 8.39 6.71
C PRO A 136 1.13 9.03 7.01
N ILE A 137 0.30 8.33 7.79
CA ILE A 137 -0.95 8.87 8.33
C ILE A 137 -0.63 9.56 9.66
N VAL A 138 -1.00 10.82 9.78
CA VAL A 138 -0.77 11.62 10.97
C VAL A 138 -2.06 12.26 11.48
N SER A 139 -2.19 12.39 12.81
CA SER A 139 -3.38 12.94 13.46
C SER A 139 -3.28 14.43 13.79
N SER A 140 -2.10 15.04 13.61
CA SER A 140 -1.88 16.44 13.95
C SER A 140 -0.74 17.05 13.14
N LYS A 141 -0.73 18.40 13.08
CA LYS A 141 0.38 19.17 12.51
C LYS A 141 1.71 18.84 13.17
N ARG A 142 1.72 18.68 14.50
CA ARG A 142 2.93 18.33 15.25
C ARG A 142 3.46 16.95 14.86
N ALA A 143 2.58 15.97 14.70
CA ALA A 143 2.98 14.64 14.22
C ALA A 143 3.57 14.70 12.81
N ALA A 144 2.99 15.49 11.91
CA ALA A 144 3.54 15.69 10.56
C ALA A 144 4.95 16.31 10.59
N GLN A 145 5.16 17.31 11.45
CA GLN A 145 6.47 17.97 11.60
C GLN A 145 7.56 17.05 12.20
N LEU A 146 7.18 16.01 12.93
CA LEU A 146 8.12 15.03 13.50
C LEU A 146 8.56 13.97 12.49
N ILE A 147 7.79 13.76 11.42
CA ILE A 147 8.04 12.71 10.42
C ILE A 147 8.74 13.27 9.18
N LEU A 148 8.65 14.57 8.95
CA LEU A 148 9.32 15.29 7.87
C LEU A 148 10.79 15.52 8.17
#